data_4828434e0d897fbeb561496b3c405477
#
_entry.id   4828434e0d897fbeb561496b3c405477
#
_cell.length_a   1.000
_cell.length_b   1.000
_cell.length_c   1.000
_cell.angle_alpha   90.00
_cell.angle_beta   90.00
_cell.angle_gamma   90.00
#
_symmetry.space_group_name_H-M   'P 1'
#
loop_
_entity.id
_entity.type
_entity.pdbx_description
1 polymer ?
#
loop_
_entity_poly.entity_id
_entity_poly.type
_entity_poly.pdbx_seq_one_letter_code
_entity_poly.pdbx_strand_id
1 'polypeptide(L)'
;AKLNLNEIDNICVNFNNNYNFKEKFLFSLKNLNSVTILNKLFRIIKKKSLSNLMKKFYNYDVSDKIKFIPHHLAHISSTFYYQDIDNALGFSFDGSGDFSTVEIYKLKKGSEIEIIEKVNYPNSIGIFYQAFTQFLGFKNYGDEYKVMGLASYGKPIYKDRIKKIIKKGKIFFELDLSYFDFKNTIIDYDFESGIPFFDDLFSSKFQKLFGKPRGINDPIKKIHKDIASSLQQSIEEIVLEKIEELKKKHKYKNLCLSGGCSFNSTLNGKIIKLSSFDKLYMSPNPGDAGGAAGAALYY
;
A
#
# COMPACT_ATOMS: atom_id res chain seq x y z
N ALA A 1 21.28 -16.51 11.17
CA ALA A 1 21.89 -16.55 12.50
C ALA A 1 21.68 -17.95 13.07
N LYS A 2 22.68 -18.49 13.78
CA LYS A 2 22.57 -19.78 14.51
C LYS A 2 22.14 -19.48 15.96
N LEU A 3 21.00 -18.77 16.12
CA LEU A 3 20.46 -18.43 17.44
C LEU A 3 19.27 -19.32 17.76
N ASN A 4 19.16 -19.74 19.02
CA ASN A 4 17.97 -20.39 19.54
C ASN A 4 16.89 -19.36 19.89
N LEU A 5 15.61 -19.76 19.94
CA LEU A 5 14.52 -18.84 20.26
C LEU A 5 14.61 -18.21 21.67
N ASN A 6 15.25 -18.89 22.61
CA ASN A 6 15.48 -18.37 23.96
C ASN A 6 16.50 -17.21 24.00
N GLU A 7 17.40 -17.15 23.01
CA GLU A 7 18.43 -16.12 22.85
C GLU A 7 17.92 -14.87 22.12
N ILE A 8 16.67 -14.90 21.63
CA ILE A 8 16.03 -13.76 20.95
C ILE A 8 15.28 -12.94 22.01
N ASP A 9 15.57 -11.64 22.09
CA ASP A 9 14.90 -10.74 23.03
C ASP A 9 13.49 -10.37 22.55
N ASN A 10 13.33 -10.00 21.28
CA ASN A 10 12.06 -9.57 20.71
C ASN A 10 11.84 -10.11 19.31
N ILE A 11 10.57 -10.36 18.96
CA ILE A 11 10.08 -10.77 17.64
C ILE A 11 9.15 -9.66 17.16
N CYS A 12 9.65 -8.78 16.31
CA CYS A 12 8.88 -7.67 15.79
C CYS A 12 8.11 -8.07 14.54
N VAL A 13 6.84 -7.69 14.50
CA VAL A 13 5.90 -8.02 13.42
C VAL A 13 5.35 -6.73 12.84
N ASN A 14 5.38 -6.59 11.52
CA ASN A 14 4.98 -5.38 10.79
C ASN A 14 3.47 -5.24 10.56
N PHE A 15 2.67 -5.63 11.53
CA PHE A 15 1.24 -5.32 11.58
C PHE A 15 0.75 -5.19 13.03
N ASN A 16 -0.32 -4.41 13.24
CA ASN A 16 -0.95 -4.26 14.54
C ASN A 16 -2.48 -4.28 14.39
N ASN A 17 -3.10 -5.38 14.76
CA ASN A 17 -4.56 -5.55 14.63
C ASN A 17 -5.37 -4.49 15.38
N ASN A 18 -4.83 -3.93 16.46
CA ASN A 18 -5.50 -2.90 17.28
C ASN A 18 -5.32 -1.48 16.71
N TYR A 19 -4.38 -1.30 15.79
CA TYR A 19 -4.18 -0.02 15.15
C TYR A 19 -5.40 0.35 14.29
N ASN A 20 -5.80 1.62 14.30
CA ASN A 20 -7.00 2.10 13.61
C ASN A 20 -8.31 1.35 13.99
N PHE A 21 -8.43 0.88 15.22
CA PHE A 21 -9.61 0.11 15.67
C PHE A 21 -10.91 0.91 15.48
N LYS A 22 -10.91 2.19 15.82
CA LYS A 22 -12.09 3.07 15.68
C LYS A 22 -12.55 3.19 14.22
N GLU A 23 -11.62 3.40 13.31
CA GLU A 23 -11.86 3.51 11.86
C GLU A 23 -12.37 2.19 11.28
N LYS A 24 -11.77 1.08 11.68
CA LYS A 24 -12.22 -0.28 11.31
C LYS A 24 -13.65 -0.53 11.78
N PHE A 25 -13.95 -0.15 13.01
CA PHE A 25 -15.28 -0.32 13.61
C PHE A 25 -16.33 0.51 12.89
N LEU A 26 -16.07 1.81 12.67
CA LEU A 26 -16.96 2.71 11.95
C LEU A 26 -17.20 2.27 10.50
N PHE A 27 -16.17 1.81 9.81
CA PHE A 27 -16.31 1.23 8.47
C PHE A 27 -17.18 -0.03 8.49
N SER A 28 -16.98 -0.90 9.48
CA SER A 28 -17.79 -2.11 9.64
C SER A 28 -19.26 -1.79 9.89
N LEU A 29 -19.56 -0.80 10.74
CA LEU A 29 -20.95 -0.36 10.99
C LEU A 29 -21.65 0.18 9.74
N LYS A 30 -20.95 0.94 8.91
CA LYS A 30 -21.50 1.51 7.67
C LYS A 30 -21.76 0.46 6.58
N ASN A 31 -21.07 -0.67 6.62
CA ASN A 31 -21.07 -1.69 5.58
C ASN A 31 -21.59 -3.05 6.08
N LEU A 32 -22.53 -3.00 7.04
CA LEU A 32 -23.13 -4.17 7.69
C LEU A 32 -24.07 -4.93 6.73
N ASN A 33 -23.51 -5.86 5.96
CA ASN A 33 -24.26 -7.01 5.46
C ASN A 33 -24.04 -8.18 6.43
N SER A 34 -25.13 -8.85 6.84
CA SER A 34 -25.11 -9.95 7.83
C SER A 34 -24.11 -11.07 7.51
N VAL A 35 -23.91 -11.39 6.23
CA VAL A 35 -22.93 -12.38 5.75
C VAL A 35 -21.47 -11.94 6.02
N THR A 36 -21.17 -10.65 5.89
CA THR A 36 -19.83 -10.12 6.12
C THR A 36 -19.44 -10.16 7.61
N ILE A 37 -20.40 -9.97 8.52
CA ILE A 37 -20.17 -10.06 9.97
C ILE A 37 -19.85 -11.50 10.38
N LEU A 38 -20.66 -12.46 9.91
CA LEU A 38 -20.46 -13.88 10.20
C LEU A 38 -19.08 -14.35 9.70
N ASN A 39 -18.71 -13.99 8.46
CA ASN A 39 -17.41 -14.34 7.91
C ASN A 39 -16.24 -13.71 8.70
N LYS A 40 -16.38 -12.45 9.15
CA LYS A 40 -15.36 -11.81 10.02
C LYS A 40 -15.23 -12.49 11.37
N LEU A 41 -16.35 -12.86 12.00
CA LEU A 41 -16.36 -13.60 13.28
C LEU A 41 -15.70 -14.99 13.11
N PHE A 42 -16.05 -15.73 12.05
CA PHE A 42 -15.42 -17.01 11.74
C PHE A 42 -13.90 -16.88 11.48
N ARG A 43 -13.44 -15.79 10.88
CA ARG A 43 -12.02 -15.54 10.66
C ARG A 43 -11.26 -15.22 11.95
N ILE A 44 -11.84 -14.39 12.82
CA ILE A 44 -11.26 -14.09 14.15
C ILE A 44 -11.10 -15.39 14.95
N ILE A 45 -12.11 -16.26 14.91
CA ILE A 45 -12.09 -17.57 15.60
C ILE A 45 -11.08 -18.53 14.96
N LYS A 46 -10.95 -18.53 13.62
CA LYS A 46 -10.02 -19.42 12.90
C LYS A 46 -8.56 -18.92 12.92
N LYS A 47 -8.33 -17.63 13.16
CA LYS A 47 -6.98 -17.05 13.12
C LYS A 47 -6.19 -17.54 14.34
N LYS A 48 -5.36 -18.57 14.13
CA LYS A 48 -4.41 -19.01 15.16
C LYS A 48 -3.49 -17.84 15.48
N SER A 49 -3.32 -17.52 16.76
CA SER A 49 -2.39 -16.47 17.15
C SER A 49 -0.97 -16.86 16.71
N LEU A 50 -0.15 -15.86 16.36
CA LEU A 50 1.25 -16.09 15.97
C LEU A 50 2.00 -16.87 17.06
N SER A 51 1.77 -16.55 18.34
CA SER A 51 2.36 -17.28 19.47
C SER A 51 1.97 -18.76 19.48
N ASN A 52 0.69 -19.09 19.21
CA ASN A 52 0.24 -20.48 19.13
C ASN A 52 0.87 -21.23 17.95
N LEU A 53 1.10 -20.56 16.82
CA LEU A 53 1.81 -21.16 15.69
C LEU A 53 3.28 -21.42 16.06
N MET A 54 3.97 -20.45 16.64
CA MET A 54 5.35 -20.57 17.09
C MET A 54 5.50 -21.70 18.12
N LYS A 55 4.61 -21.76 19.11
CA LYS A 55 4.58 -22.83 20.11
C LYS A 55 4.39 -24.21 19.47
N LYS A 56 3.50 -24.30 18.46
CA LYS A 56 3.27 -25.58 17.75
C LYS A 56 4.48 -26.04 16.95
N PHE A 57 5.19 -25.13 16.25
CA PHE A 57 6.29 -25.50 15.36
C PHE A 57 7.63 -25.66 16.10
N TYR A 58 7.85 -24.86 17.13
CA TYR A 58 9.13 -24.78 17.82
C TYR A 58 9.10 -25.27 19.26
N ASN A 59 7.92 -25.71 19.75
CA ASN A 59 7.70 -26.14 21.14
C ASN A 59 8.21 -25.13 22.19
N TYR A 60 8.11 -23.81 21.85
CA TYR A 60 8.56 -22.72 22.70
C TYR A 60 7.53 -21.60 22.70
N ASP A 61 7.19 -21.08 23.89
CA ASP A 61 6.25 -19.97 24.03
C ASP A 61 7.01 -18.64 23.91
N VAL A 62 6.67 -17.87 22.91
CA VAL A 62 7.27 -16.54 22.63
C VAL A 62 6.28 -15.40 22.81
N SER A 63 5.17 -15.61 23.50
CA SER A 63 4.05 -14.65 23.59
C SER A 63 4.47 -13.30 24.15
N ASP A 64 5.37 -13.28 25.12
CA ASP A 64 5.94 -12.11 25.78
C ASP A 64 6.95 -11.34 24.90
N LYS A 65 7.57 -12.04 23.96
CA LYS A 65 8.59 -11.51 23.05
C LYS A 65 8.00 -10.86 21.80
N ILE A 66 6.72 -11.14 21.46
CA ILE A 66 6.11 -10.61 20.23
C ILE A 66 5.72 -9.14 20.39
N LYS A 67 6.20 -8.30 19.47
CA LYS A 67 5.91 -6.86 19.39
C LYS A 67 5.23 -6.55 18.05
N PHE A 68 4.03 -5.98 18.12
CA PHE A 68 3.24 -5.62 16.94
C PHE A 68 3.47 -4.14 16.60
N ILE A 69 4.11 -3.88 15.49
CA ILE A 69 4.41 -2.53 15.01
C ILE A 69 3.41 -2.15 13.92
N PRO A 70 2.81 -0.95 13.94
CA PRO A 70 1.91 -0.49 12.87
C PRO A 70 2.56 -0.60 11.50
N HIS A 71 1.79 -1.08 10.51
CA HIS A 71 2.28 -1.46 9.19
C HIS A 71 3.06 -0.34 8.49
N HIS A 72 2.45 0.83 8.32
CA HIS A 72 3.12 1.96 7.66
C HIS A 72 4.29 2.52 8.46
N LEU A 73 4.24 2.43 9.79
CA LEU A 73 5.36 2.79 10.65
C LEU A 73 6.54 1.85 10.45
N ALA A 74 6.28 0.54 10.32
CA ALA A 74 7.32 -0.42 9.98
C ALA A 74 7.92 -0.15 8.59
N HIS A 75 7.09 0.17 7.59
CA HIS A 75 7.57 0.56 6.27
C HIS A 75 8.50 1.77 6.33
N ILE A 76 8.07 2.87 6.93
CA ILE A 76 8.88 4.10 6.93
C ILE A 76 10.15 3.94 7.77
N SER A 77 10.09 3.15 8.83
CA SER A 77 11.26 2.83 9.65
C SER A 77 12.32 2.06 8.88
N SER A 78 11.92 1.17 7.96
CA SER A 78 12.85 0.45 7.07
C SER A 78 13.63 1.38 6.13
N THR A 79 13.10 2.57 5.87
CA THR A 79 13.81 3.58 5.07
C THR A 79 14.61 4.52 5.96
N PHE A 80 13.99 5.07 7.00
CA PHE A 80 14.60 6.13 7.80
C PHE A 80 15.81 5.65 8.61
N TYR A 81 15.68 4.52 9.30
CA TYR A 81 16.76 4.05 10.20
C TYR A 81 17.95 3.40 9.47
N TYR A 82 17.82 3.06 8.18
CA TYR A 82 18.96 2.64 7.38
C TYR A 82 19.82 3.82 6.88
N GLN A 83 19.32 5.04 7.01
CA GLN A 83 20.00 6.23 6.49
C GLN A 83 20.61 7.02 7.65
N ASP A 84 21.79 7.57 7.42
CA ASP A 84 22.40 8.53 8.36
C ASP A 84 21.91 9.95 8.05
N ILE A 85 20.67 10.22 8.45
CA ILE A 85 19.98 11.51 8.30
C ILE A 85 19.33 11.93 9.60
N ASP A 86 19.40 13.23 9.92
CA ASP A 86 18.83 13.75 11.16
C ASP A 86 17.32 13.90 11.09
N ASN A 87 16.79 14.30 9.94
CA ASN A 87 15.37 14.53 9.76
C ASN A 87 14.94 14.38 8.29
N ALA A 88 13.68 13.99 8.10
CA ALA A 88 13.03 13.85 6.80
C ALA A 88 11.51 13.99 6.93
N LEU A 89 10.86 14.27 5.80
CA LEU A 89 9.45 13.95 5.64
C LEU A 89 9.33 12.48 5.23
N GLY A 90 8.51 11.71 5.93
CA GLY A 90 8.21 10.32 5.59
C GLY A 90 6.92 10.22 4.80
N PHE A 91 6.92 9.46 3.71
CA PHE A 91 5.74 9.20 2.89
C PHE A 91 5.65 7.69 2.64
N SER A 92 4.76 7.03 3.38
CA SER A 92 4.48 5.60 3.24
C SER A 92 3.15 5.40 2.54
N PHE A 93 3.14 4.71 1.38
CA PHE A 93 1.93 4.46 0.60
C PHE A 93 1.91 3.04 0.02
N ASP A 94 0.76 2.37 0.19
CA ASP A 94 0.62 0.95 -0.09
C ASP A 94 -0.78 0.60 -0.59
N GLY A 95 -1.02 -0.69 -0.83
CA GLY A 95 -2.36 -1.23 -1.06
C GLY A 95 -3.24 -1.02 0.17
N SER A 96 -2.91 -1.64 1.27
CA SER A 96 -3.53 -1.41 2.58
C SER A 96 -2.76 -2.18 3.66
N GLY A 97 -2.45 -1.54 4.79
CA GLY A 97 -1.94 -2.20 5.98
C GLY A 97 -2.54 -1.59 7.25
N ASP A 98 -3.01 -2.43 8.17
CA ASP A 98 -3.69 -2.00 9.40
C ASP A 98 -4.84 -1.00 9.19
N PHE A 99 -5.52 -1.07 8.03
CA PHE A 99 -6.59 -0.19 7.57
C PHE A 99 -6.14 1.19 7.04
N SER A 100 -4.87 1.52 7.09
CA SER A 100 -4.30 2.68 6.40
C SER A 100 -3.83 2.30 4.99
N THR A 101 -3.79 3.28 4.09
CA THR A 101 -3.27 3.14 2.72
C THR A 101 -2.16 4.13 2.43
N VAL A 102 -2.17 5.25 3.13
CA VAL A 102 -1.10 6.26 3.13
C VAL A 102 -0.94 6.80 4.54
N GLU A 103 0.30 6.90 5.01
CA GLU A 103 0.64 7.66 6.20
C GLU A 103 1.86 8.55 5.94
N ILE A 104 1.76 9.80 6.38
CA ILE A 104 2.78 10.83 6.19
C ILE A 104 3.32 11.23 7.55
N TYR A 105 4.65 11.32 7.66
CA TYR A 105 5.35 11.42 8.93
C TYR A 105 6.33 12.59 8.97
N LYS A 106 6.52 13.16 10.16
CA LYS A 106 7.75 13.86 10.52
C LYS A 106 8.71 12.86 11.13
N LEU A 107 9.88 12.76 10.55
CA LEU A 107 10.95 11.87 10.99
C LEU A 107 12.08 12.71 11.55
N LYS A 108 12.52 12.42 12.78
CA LYS A 108 13.66 13.07 13.43
C LYS A 108 14.42 12.05 14.27
N LYS A 109 15.72 11.95 14.05
CA LYS A 109 16.61 11.05 14.79
C LYS A 109 16.55 11.33 16.29
N GLY A 110 16.38 10.28 17.09
CA GLY A 110 16.27 10.40 18.55
C GLY A 110 14.96 11.00 19.06
N SER A 111 13.94 11.12 18.21
CA SER A 111 12.61 11.59 18.61
C SER A 111 11.54 10.59 18.16
N GLU A 112 10.37 10.68 18.78
CA GLU A 112 9.20 9.91 18.35
C GLU A 112 8.79 10.29 16.91
N ILE A 113 8.42 9.30 16.12
CA ILE A 113 7.91 9.48 14.76
C ILE A 113 6.47 10.00 14.84
N GLU A 114 6.22 11.20 14.30
CA GLU A 114 4.91 11.88 14.33
C GLU A 114 4.16 11.67 13.01
N ILE A 115 2.91 11.15 13.08
CA ILE A 115 2.00 11.09 11.93
C ILE A 115 1.36 12.47 11.75
N ILE A 116 1.46 13.03 10.55
CA ILE A 116 0.88 14.33 10.22
C ILE A 116 -0.36 14.24 9.33
N GLU A 117 -0.43 13.23 8.49
CA GLU A 117 -1.59 12.98 7.63
C GLU A 117 -1.76 11.48 7.40
N LYS A 118 -3.01 11.04 7.22
CA LYS A 118 -3.36 9.64 7.00
C LYS A 118 -4.54 9.50 6.04
N VAL A 119 -4.45 8.55 5.12
CA VAL A 119 -5.56 8.10 4.28
C VAL A 119 -5.89 6.65 4.65
N ASN A 120 -7.16 6.39 4.88
CA ASN A 120 -7.64 5.06 5.27
C ASN A 120 -8.31 4.35 4.10
N TYR A 121 -8.35 3.03 4.19
CA TYR A 121 -9.18 2.17 3.33
C TYR A 121 -10.65 2.66 3.39
N PRO A 122 -11.39 2.67 2.29
CA PRO A 122 -11.08 2.05 0.99
C PRO A 122 -10.36 2.94 -0.03
N ASN A 123 -9.98 4.17 0.30
CA ASN A 123 -9.21 5.02 -0.59
C ASN A 123 -7.75 4.52 -0.66
N SER A 124 -7.35 3.90 -1.75
CA SER A 124 -6.00 3.34 -1.94
C SER A 124 -5.49 3.54 -3.36
N ILE A 125 -4.30 4.15 -3.49
CA ILE A 125 -3.59 4.25 -4.77
C ILE A 125 -3.10 2.88 -5.22
N GLY A 126 -2.62 2.05 -4.30
CA GLY A 126 -2.13 0.70 -4.64
C GLY A 126 -3.25 -0.16 -5.21
N ILE A 127 -4.41 -0.25 -4.52
CA ILE A 127 -5.58 -1.00 -5.00
C ILE A 127 -6.15 -0.39 -6.29
N PHE A 128 -6.14 0.94 -6.41
CA PHE A 128 -6.52 1.62 -7.64
C PHE A 128 -5.64 1.18 -8.82
N TYR A 129 -4.32 1.16 -8.64
CA TYR A 129 -3.37 0.71 -9.66
C TYR A 129 -3.60 -0.78 -9.98
N GLN A 130 -3.82 -1.60 -8.98
CA GLN A 130 -4.05 -3.03 -9.11
C GLN A 130 -5.34 -3.36 -9.89
N ALA A 131 -6.43 -2.59 -9.68
CA ALA A 131 -7.66 -2.74 -10.46
C ALA A 131 -7.41 -2.52 -11.97
N PHE A 132 -6.60 -1.51 -12.33
CA PHE A 132 -6.17 -1.33 -13.73
C PHE A 132 -5.25 -2.45 -14.21
N THR A 133 -4.40 -2.97 -13.35
CA THR A 133 -3.51 -4.10 -13.67
C THR A 133 -4.32 -5.33 -14.05
N GLN A 134 -5.34 -5.67 -13.26
CA GLN A 134 -6.28 -6.73 -13.59
C GLN A 134 -7.08 -6.44 -14.87
N PHE A 135 -7.59 -5.21 -15.01
CA PHE A 135 -8.33 -4.80 -16.22
C PHE A 135 -7.50 -4.94 -17.50
N LEU A 136 -6.20 -4.69 -17.42
CA LEU A 136 -5.25 -4.87 -18.52
C LEU A 136 -4.81 -6.33 -18.70
N GLY A 137 -5.43 -7.28 -17.97
CA GLY A 137 -5.24 -8.72 -18.11
C GLY A 137 -3.99 -9.27 -17.43
N PHE A 138 -3.41 -8.53 -16.50
CA PHE A 138 -2.32 -8.98 -15.64
C PHE A 138 -2.91 -9.31 -14.26
N LYS A 139 -3.20 -10.59 -14.00
CA LYS A 139 -4.03 -10.99 -12.87
C LYS A 139 -3.24 -11.50 -11.66
N ASN A 140 -1.93 -11.68 -11.77
CA ASN A 140 -1.15 -12.15 -10.64
C ASN A 140 -0.87 -10.99 -9.67
N TYR A 141 -0.82 -11.32 -8.38
CA TYR A 141 -0.35 -10.38 -7.37
C TYR A 141 1.09 -9.94 -7.69
N GLY A 142 1.34 -8.63 -7.66
CA GLY A 142 2.65 -8.07 -8.00
C GLY A 142 2.87 -7.76 -9.49
N ASP A 143 1.87 -7.97 -10.36
CA ASP A 143 1.98 -7.69 -11.80
C ASP A 143 1.98 -6.17 -12.16
N GLU A 144 1.87 -5.27 -11.19
CA GLU A 144 1.81 -3.82 -11.37
C GLU A 144 3.01 -3.28 -12.16
N TYR A 145 4.18 -3.87 -12.00
CA TYR A 145 5.39 -3.48 -12.76
C TYR A 145 5.24 -3.68 -14.27
N LYS A 146 4.40 -4.65 -14.70
CA LYS A 146 4.11 -4.88 -16.13
C LYS A 146 3.33 -3.70 -16.72
N VAL A 147 2.38 -3.15 -15.95
CA VAL A 147 1.61 -1.97 -16.38
C VAL A 147 2.48 -0.72 -16.36
N MET A 148 3.36 -0.57 -15.38
CA MET A 148 4.35 0.51 -15.34
C MET A 148 5.25 0.48 -16.60
N GLY A 149 5.77 -0.70 -16.96
CA GLY A 149 6.55 -0.88 -18.20
C GLY A 149 5.73 -0.61 -19.46
N LEU A 150 4.48 -1.11 -19.51
CA LEU A 150 3.57 -0.93 -20.64
C LEU A 150 3.24 0.55 -20.89
N ALA A 151 3.18 1.36 -19.84
CA ALA A 151 2.86 2.78 -19.89
C ALA A 151 3.80 3.57 -20.83
N SER A 152 5.07 3.15 -20.93
CA SER A 152 6.08 3.78 -21.79
C SER A 152 5.77 3.66 -23.29
N TYR A 153 4.91 2.73 -23.69
CA TYR A 153 4.55 2.47 -25.09
C TYR A 153 3.22 3.11 -25.50
N GLY A 154 2.55 3.84 -24.60
CA GLY A 154 1.25 4.47 -24.84
C GLY A 154 1.29 5.98 -24.83
N LYS A 155 0.12 6.58 -25.08
CA LYS A 155 -0.14 8.01 -24.94
C LYS A 155 -1.20 8.23 -23.87
N PRO A 156 -1.10 9.26 -23.00
CA PRO A 156 -2.00 9.46 -21.87
C PRO A 156 -3.33 10.13 -22.27
N ILE A 157 -4.01 9.58 -23.27
CA ILE A 157 -5.23 10.16 -23.86
C ILE A 157 -6.50 9.88 -23.05
N TYR A 158 -6.44 9.01 -22.04
CA TYR A 158 -7.57 8.64 -21.18
C TYR A 158 -7.56 9.32 -19.80
N LYS A 159 -6.71 10.30 -19.57
CA LYS A 159 -6.60 10.99 -18.27
C LYS A 159 -7.94 11.57 -17.77
N ASP A 160 -8.75 12.14 -18.64
CA ASP A 160 -10.06 12.69 -18.24
C ASP A 160 -11.06 11.60 -17.83
N ARG A 161 -10.90 10.38 -18.33
CA ARG A 161 -11.68 9.23 -17.86
C ARG A 161 -11.20 8.78 -16.48
N ILE A 162 -9.90 8.80 -16.23
CA ILE A 162 -9.29 8.46 -14.95
C ILE A 162 -9.66 9.48 -13.87
N LYS A 163 -9.74 10.76 -14.19
CA LYS A 163 -10.21 11.83 -13.27
C LYS A 163 -11.66 11.63 -12.78
N LYS A 164 -12.47 10.82 -13.49
CA LYS A 164 -13.81 10.44 -13.00
C LYS A 164 -13.72 9.41 -11.85
N ILE A 165 -12.63 8.67 -11.75
CA ILE A 165 -12.42 7.61 -10.75
C ILE A 165 -11.62 8.12 -9.56
N ILE A 166 -10.56 8.91 -9.82
CA ILE A 166 -9.69 9.47 -8.79
C ILE A 166 -9.62 10.99 -8.92
N LYS A 167 -9.78 11.70 -7.82
CA LYS A 167 -9.72 13.16 -7.75
C LYS A 167 -8.96 13.60 -6.51
N LYS A 168 -8.58 14.88 -6.46
CA LYS A 168 -8.04 15.49 -5.25
C LYS A 168 -9.06 15.40 -4.13
N GLY A 169 -8.66 14.84 -3.01
CA GLY A 169 -9.44 14.74 -1.78
C GLY A 169 -9.04 15.81 -0.76
N LYS A 170 -9.71 15.79 0.40
CA LYS A 170 -9.44 16.75 1.50
C LYS A 170 -7.99 16.60 2.04
N ILE A 171 -7.50 15.38 2.19
CA ILE A 171 -6.16 15.10 2.70
C ILE A 171 -5.19 14.89 1.55
N PHE A 172 -5.54 14.03 0.60
CA PHE A 172 -4.69 13.68 -0.52
C PHE A 172 -5.54 13.41 -1.77
N PHE A 173 -6.13 12.22 -1.90
CA PHE A 173 -7.00 11.83 -3.00
C PHE A 173 -8.27 11.16 -2.48
N GLU A 174 -9.28 11.08 -3.34
CA GLU A 174 -10.51 10.33 -3.13
C GLU A 174 -10.84 9.51 -4.38
N LEU A 175 -11.28 8.26 -4.16
CA LEU A 175 -11.77 7.38 -5.20
C LEU A 175 -13.30 7.44 -5.28
N ASP A 176 -13.87 7.51 -6.49
CA ASP A 176 -15.27 7.15 -6.68
C ASP A 176 -15.40 5.62 -6.62
N LEU A 177 -15.74 5.13 -5.43
CA LEU A 177 -15.84 3.70 -5.15
C LEU A 177 -16.90 2.96 -5.96
N SER A 178 -17.78 3.66 -6.67
CA SER A 178 -18.76 3.03 -7.56
C SER A 178 -18.14 2.35 -8.77
N TYR A 179 -16.88 2.63 -9.06
CA TYR A 179 -16.11 1.97 -10.11
C TYR A 179 -15.46 0.66 -9.67
N PHE A 180 -15.57 0.29 -8.38
CA PHE A 180 -14.89 -0.87 -7.79
C PHE A 180 -15.89 -1.82 -7.13
N ASP A 181 -15.55 -3.10 -7.11
CA ASP A 181 -16.37 -4.13 -6.48
C ASP A 181 -16.02 -4.39 -5.00
N PHE A 182 -14.89 -3.87 -4.52
CA PHE A 182 -14.48 -3.95 -3.12
C PHE A 182 -15.04 -2.83 -2.20
N LYS A 183 -15.86 -1.94 -2.70
CA LYS A 183 -16.32 -0.71 -2.01
C LYS A 183 -16.93 -0.92 -0.61
N ASN A 184 -17.55 -2.08 -0.37
CA ASN A 184 -18.25 -2.40 0.88
C ASN A 184 -17.61 -3.58 1.62
N THR A 185 -16.48 -4.11 1.14
CA THR A 185 -15.81 -5.28 1.70
C THR A 185 -14.34 -5.01 1.91
N ILE A 186 -13.70 -5.79 2.77
CA ILE A 186 -12.25 -5.87 2.82
C ILE A 186 -11.84 -6.89 1.76
N ILE A 187 -10.88 -6.54 0.90
CA ILE A 187 -10.34 -7.47 -0.10
C ILE A 187 -9.80 -8.70 0.62
N ASP A 188 -10.22 -9.84 0.13
CA ASP A 188 -9.85 -11.13 0.66
C ASP A 188 -8.87 -11.80 -0.28
N TYR A 189 -7.84 -12.38 0.30
CA TYR A 189 -6.83 -13.12 -0.45
C TYR A 189 -7.01 -14.61 -0.21
N ASP A 190 -7.24 -15.37 -1.27
CA ASP A 190 -7.06 -16.81 -1.29
C ASP A 190 -5.66 -17.15 -1.77
N PHE A 191 -5.12 -18.28 -1.31
CA PHE A 191 -3.79 -18.72 -1.69
C PHE A 191 -3.91 -20.04 -2.47
N GLU A 192 -3.84 -19.95 -3.79
CA GLU A 192 -3.69 -21.11 -4.64
C GLU A 192 -2.21 -21.36 -4.91
N SER A 193 -1.73 -22.56 -4.56
CA SER A 193 -0.32 -22.95 -4.75
C SER A 193 0.70 -21.96 -4.13
N GLY A 194 0.32 -21.29 -3.05
CA GLY A 194 1.15 -20.30 -2.36
C GLY A 194 1.18 -18.91 -3.00
N ILE A 195 0.40 -18.66 -4.06
CA ILE A 195 0.29 -17.35 -4.71
C ILE A 195 -1.01 -16.67 -4.25
N PRO A 196 -0.96 -15.40 -3.78
CA PRO A 196 -2.17 -14.67 -3.43
C PRO A 196 -3.06 -14.47 -4.66
N PHE A 197 -4.34 -14.82 -4.51
CA PHE A 197 -5.38 -14.61 -5.53
C PHE A 197 -6.56 -13.84 -4.91
N PHE A 198 -7.21 -12.99 -5.69
CA PHE A 198 -8.43 -12.28 -5.32
C PHE A 198 -9.23 -11.90 -6.55
N ASP A 199 -10.54 -11.73 -6.37
CA ASP A 199 -11.48 -11.39 -7.42
C ASP A 199 -11.18 -10.07 -8.13
N ASP A 200 -11.80 -9.84 -9.28
CA ASP A 200 -11.66 -8.61 -10.04
C ASP A 200 -12.09 -7.40 -9.19
N LEU A 201 -11.20 -6.44 -9.04
CA LEU A 201 -11.40 -5.24 -8.21
C LEU A 201 -12.24 -4.16 -8.91
N PHE A 202 -12.43 -4.26 -10.22
CA PHE A 202 -13.14 -3.28 -11.06
C PHE A 202 -14.58 -3.69 -11.36
N SER A 203 -15.51 -2.76 -11.29
CA SER A 203 -16.94 -2.99 -11.57
C SER A 203 -17.29 -2.86 -13.05
N SER A 204 -18.53 -3.22 -13.40
CA SER A 204 -19.08 -3.00 -14.74
C SER A 204 -19.09 -1.51 -15.14
N LYS A 205 -19.17 -0.59 -14.19
CA LYS A 205 -19.08 0.86 -14.43
C LYS A 205 -17.69 1.26 -14.96
N PHE A 206 -16.64 0.58 -14.49
CA PHE A 206 -15.27 0.77 -14.98
C PHE A 206 -15.17 0.39 -16.47
N GLN A 207 -15.81 -0.72 -16.87
CA GLN A 207 -15.85 -1.16 -18.27
C GLN A 207 -16.55 -0.16 -19.19
N LYS A 208 -17.53 0.62 -18.70
CA LYS A 208 -18.18 1.69 -19.49
C LYS A 208 -17.21 2.82 -19.84
N LEU A 209 -16.16 3.02 -19.07
CA LEU A 209 -15.14 4.04 -19.35
C LEU A 209 -14.06 3.55 -20.34
N PHE A 210 -13.63 2.29 -20.23
CA PHE A 210 -12.43 1.81 -20.91
C PHE A 210 -12.71 0.68 -21.91
N GLY A 211 -13.95 0.18 -22.00
CA GLY A 211 -14.33 -0.95 -22.84
C GLY A 211 -14.17 -2.29 -22.12
N LYS A 212 -14.12 -3.38 -22.87
CA LYS A 212 -13.96 -4.73 -22.33
C LYS A 212 -12.56 -4.93 -21.75
N PRO A 213 -12.42 -5.55 -20.57
CA PRO A 213 -11.11 -5.88 -20.02
C PRO A 213 -10.38 -6.86 -20.95
N ARG A 214 -9.06 -6.78 -20.99
CA ARG A 214 -8.20 -7.68 -21.75
C ARG A 214 -8.17 -9.06 -21.08
N GLY A 215 -8.44 -10.11 -21.86
CA GLY A 215 -8.19 -11.48 -21.41
C GLY A 215 -6.68 -11.75 -21.26
N ILE A 216 -6.31 -12.71 -20.40
CA ILE A 216 -4.90 -13.03 -20.11
C ILE A 216 -4.11 -13.33 -21.39
N ASN A 217 -4.71 -14.10 -22.31
CA ASN A 217 -4.10 -14.54 -23.58
C ASN A 217 -4.36 -13.59 -24.75
N ASP A 218 -5.15 -12.52 -24.55
CA ASP A 218 -5.42 -11.57 -25.63
C ASP A 218 -4.18 -10.74 -25.98
N PRO A 219 -3.99 -10.37 -27.25
CA PRO A 219 -2.87 -9.52 -27.66
C PRO A 219 -2.97 -8.12 -27.02
N ILE A 220 -1.82 -7.56 -26.64
CA ILE A 220 -1.75 -6.19 -26.16
C ILE A 220 -1.93 -5.23 -27.36
N LYS A 221 -3.03 -4.46 -27.33
CA LYS A 221 -3.38 -3.48 -28.37
C LYS A 221 -2.96 -2.06 -27.93
N LYS A 222 -3.03 -1.11 -28.87
CA LYS A 222 -2.74 0.31 -28.61
C LYS A 222 -3.56 0.88 -27.43
N ILE A 223 -4.84 0.56 -27.36
CA ILE A 223 -5.72 1.02 -26.27
C ILE A 223 -5.20 0.61 -24.90
N HIS A 224 -4.65 -0.59 -24.73
CA HIS A 224 -4.12 -1.08 -23.46
C HIS A 224 -2.88 -0.28 -23.03
N LYS A 225 -2.00 0.05 -24.00
CA LYS A 225 -0.83 0.92 -23.79
C LYS A 225 -1.24 2.33 -23.39
N ASP A 226 -2.23 2.90 -24.06
CA ASP A 226 -2.73 4.25 -23.81
C ASP A 226 -3.44 4.35 -22.44
N ILE A 227 -4.17 3.30 -22.03
CA ILE A 227 -4.75 3.21 -20.67
C ILE A 227 -3.63 3.15 -19.62
N ALA A 228 -2.64 2.28 -19.81
CA ALA A 228 -1.49 2.17 -18.89
C ALA A 228 -0.72 3.49 -18.76
N SER A 229 -0.46 4.18 -19.88
CA SER A 229 0.19 5.50 -19.89
C SER A 229 -0.65 6.55 -19.18
N SER A 230 -1.96 6.54 -19.36
CA SER A 230 -2.88 7.47 -18.70
C SER A 230 -2.94 7.24 -17.20
N LEU A 231 -2.99 5.98 -16.75
CA LEU A 231 -2.93 5.61 -15.35
C LEU A 231 -1.64 6.09 -14.70
N GLN A 232 -0.50 5.71 -15.28
CA GLN A 232 0.82 6.04 -14.74
C GLN A 232 0.99 7.54 -14.59
N GLN A 233 0.68 8.31 -15.63
CA GLN A 233 0.80 9.77 -15.58
C GLN A 233 -0.16 10.39 -14.57
N SER A 234 -1.39 9.90 -14.45
CA SER A 234 -2.37 10.42 -13.48
C SER A 234 -1.89 10.25 -12.04
N ILE A 235 -1.31 9.09 -11.71
CA ILE A 235 -0.75 8.83 -10.37
C ILE A 235 0.47 9.70 -10.10
N GLU A 236 1.37 9.83 -11.08
CA GLU A 236 2.55 10.67 -10.96
C GLU A 236 2.18 12.12 -10.67
N GLU A 237 1.19 12.68 -11.38
CA GLU A 237 0.70 14.04 -11.15
C GLU A 237 0.11 14.22 -9.74
N ILE A 238 -0.74 13.29 -9.31
CA ILE A 238 -1.38 13.33 -7.99
C ILE A 238 -0.34 13.25 -6.87
N VAL A 239 0.63 12.33 -6.99
CA VAL A 239 1.66 12.14 -5.95
C VAL A 239 2.63 13.32 -5.92
N LEU A 240 3.08 13.80 -7.07
CA LEU A 240 3.97 14.96 -7.15
C LEU A 240 3.32 16.22 -6.58
N GLU A 241 2.04 16.48 -6.90
CA GLU A 241 1.30 17.61 -6.34
C GLU A 241 1.26 17.52 -4.80
N LYS A 242 1.01 16.34 -4.25
CA LYS A 242 0.98 16.14 -2.79
C LYS A 242 2.36 16.33 -2.16
N ILE A 243 3.40 15.78 -2.75
CA ILE A 243 4.78 15.92 -2.27
C ILE A 243 5.20 17.41 -2.24
N GLU A 244 4.88 18.19 -3.27
CA GLU A 244 5.16 19.63 -3.30
C GLU A 244 4.34 20.42 -2.27
N GLU A 245 3.08 20.06 -2.05
CA GLU A 245 2.24 20.64 -0.98
C GLU A 245 2.90 20.42 0.39
N LEU A 246 3.32 19.18 0.67
CA LEU A 246 3.98 18.81 1.91
C LEU A 246 5.33 19.51 2.12
N LYS A 247 6.14 19.61 1.04
CA LYS A 247 7.41 20.34 1.08
C LYS A 247 7.22 21.80 1.45
N LYS A 248 6.24 22.47 0.84
CA LYS A 248 5.92 23.88 1.13
C LYS A 248 5.45 24.07 2.57
N LYS A 249 4.61 23.15 3.07
CA LYS A 249 4.01 23.22 4.40
C LYS A 249 5.02 22.92 5.52
N HIS A 250 5.90 21.94 5.33
CA HIS A 250 6.75 21.40 6.39
C HIS A 250 8.25 21.74 6.25
N LYS A 251 8.70 22.22 5.09
CA LYS A 251 10.06 22.72 4.81
C LYS A 251 11.21 21.72 5.06
N TYR A 252 10.93 20.42 5.04
CA TYR A 252 11.98 19.40 5.11
C TYR A 252 12.83 19.37 3.84
N LYS A 253 14.13 19.06 3.98
CA LYS A 253 15.05 18.91 2.85
C LYS A 253 15.01 17.51 2.25
N ASN A 254 14.84 16.51 3.12
CA ASN A 254 14.90 15.09 2.76
C ASN A 254 13.48 14.50 2.70
N LEU A 255 13.27 13.58 1.77
CA LEU A 255 12.07 12.78 1.63
C LEU A 255 12.42 11.29 1.76
N CYS A 256 11.75 10.58 2.66
CA CYS A 256 11.79 9.11 2.75
C CYS A 256 10.51 8.54 2.13
N LEU A 257 10.64 7.63 1.15
CA LEU A 257 9.53 6.88 0.56
C LEU A 257 9.55 5.42 1.01
N SER A 258 8.37 4.85 1.24
CA SER A 258 8.18 3.45 1.60
C SER A 258 6.77 2.94 1.25
N GLY A 259 6.51 1.64 1.46
CA GLY A 259 5.30 0.94 1.05
C GLY A 259 5.39 0.40 -0.37
N GLY A 260 4.53 -0.55 -0.74
CA GLY A 260 4.55 -1.24 -2.03
C GLY A 260 4.46 -0.32 -3.25
N CYS A 261 3.75 0.83 -3.13
CA CYS A 261 3.67 1.81 -4.21
C CYS A 261 5.03 2.48 -4.52
N SER A 262 5.99 2.44 -3.59
CA SER A 262 7.36 2.96 -3.81
C SER A 262 8.20 2.09 -4.76
N PHE A 263 7.73 0.91 -5.17
CA PHE A 263 8.37 0.15 -6.25
C PHE A 263 8.15 0.80 -7.64
N ASN A 264 7.30 1.83 -7.74
CA ASN A 264 7.07 2.55 -8.99
C ASN A 264 8.28 3.41 -9.36
N SER A 265 9.25 2.81 -10.06
CA SER A 265 10.52 3.45 -10.44
C SER A 265 10.35 4.66 -11.35
N THR A 266 9.31 4.69 -12.19
CA THR A 266 9.03 5.85 -13.05
C THR A 266 8.56 7.04 -12.24
N LEU A 267 7.70 6.83 -11.25
CA LEU A 267 7.29 7.85 -10.28
C LEU A 267 8.50 8.35 -9.48
N ASN A 268 9.33 7.44 -8.94
CA ASN A 268 10.51 7.78 -8.15
C ASN A 268 11.48 8.64 -8.95
N GLY A 269 11.74 8.28 -10.23
CA GLY A 269 12.57 9.08 -11.13
C GLY A 269 12.02 10.49 -11.38
N LYS A 270 10.68 10.65 -11.43
CA LYS A 270 10.04 11.98 -11.54
C LYS A 270 10.12 12.76 -10.23
N ILE A 271 9.95 12.11 -9.09
CA ILE A 271 10.13 12.76 -7.78
C ILE A 271 11.54 13.33 -7.66
N ILE A 272 12.58 12.56 -8.01
CA ILE A 272 13.97 13.02 -7.99
C ILE A 272 14.18 14.24 -8.89
N LYS A 273 13.57 14.26 -10.08
CA LYS A 273 13.80 15.31 -11.08
C LYS A 273 12.96 16.57 -10.89
N LEU A 274 11.75 16.42 -10.35
CA LEU A 274 10.72 17.45 -10.39
C LEU A 274 10.31 17.95 -9.02
N SER A 275 10.61 17.22 -7.92
CA SER A 275 10.29 17.70 -6.59
C SER A 275 11.31 18.71 -6.08
N SER A 276 10.87 19.55 -5.15
CA SER A 276 11.73 20.55 -4.48
C SER A 276 12.52 19.96 -3.31
N PHE A 277 12.53 18.63 -3.11
CA PHE A 277 13.35 17.96 -2.11
C PHE A 277 14.81 17.83 -2.58
N ASP A 278 15.75 18.03 -1.66
CA ASP A 278 17.18 17.92 -1.95
C ASP A 278 17.60 16.46 -2.18
N LYS A 279 17.01 15.54 -1.40
CA LYS A 279 17.32 14.10 -1.46
C LYS A 279 16.08 13.24 -1.26
N LEU A 280 16.05 12.15 -2.02
CA LEU A 280 15.08 11.06 -1.88
C LEU A 280 15.79 9.83 -1.32
N TYR A 281 15.23 9.25 -0.26
CA TYR A 281 15.70 8.03 0.37
C TYR A 281 14.64 6.92 0.27
N MET A 282 15.11 5.72 0.01
CA MET A 282 14.27 4.51 -0.03
C MET A 282 15.04 3.32 0.52
N SER A 283 14.34 2.41 1.17
CA SER A 283 14.87 1.08 1.50
C SER A 283 15.14 0.28 0.21
N PRO A 284 16.13 -0.62 0.18
CA PRO A 284 16.32 -1.58 -0.91
C PRO A 284 15.07 -2.44 -1.17
N ASN A 285 14.26 -2.67 -0.16
CA ASN A 285 12.95 -3.30 -0.25
C ASN A 285 11.91 -2.44 0.48
N PRO A 286 11.26 -1.51 -0.19
CA PRO A 286 10.31 -0.58 0.44
C PRO A 286 8.95 -1.22 0.78
N GLY A 287 8.64 -2.42 0.26
CA GLY A 287 7.38 -3.14 0.50
C GLY A 287 7.39 -3.98 1.79
N ASP A 288 6.42 -4.90 1.90
CA ASP A 288 6.14 -5.69 3.12
C ASP A 288 7.33 -6.46 3.66
N ALA A 289 8.17 -7.04 2.79
CA ALA A 289 9.35 -7.78 3.21
C ALA A 289 10.37 -6.88 3.93
N GLY A 290 10.53 -5.63 3.47
CA GLY A 290 11.36 -4.64 4.16
C GLY A 290 10.73 -4.14 5.46
N GLY A 291 9.40 -4.17 5.55
CA GLY A 291 8.66 -3.85 6.77
C GLY A 291 9.05 -4.72 7.97
N ALA A 292 9.47 -5.97 7.75
CA ALA A 292 9.99 -6.83 8.82
C ALA A 292 11.26 -6.24 9.47
N ALA A 293 12.21 -5.79 8.64
CA ALA A 293 13.42 -5.11 9.13
C ALA A 293 13.08 -3.76 9.78
N GLY A 294 12.14 -3.01 9.18
CA GLY A 294 11.69 -1.73 9.73
C GLY A 294 11.01 -1.87 11.08
N ALA A 295 10.22 -2.92 11.29
CA ALA A 295 9.61 -3.22 12.59
C ALA A 295 10.67 -3.46 13.67
N ALA A 296 11.73 -4.20 13.35
CA ALA A 296 12.83 -4.45 14.27
C ALA A 296 13.68 -3.20 14.55
N LEU A 297 13.88 -2.35 13.54
CA LEU A 297 14.65 -1.11 13.70
C LEU A 297 13.90 -0.05 14.50
N TYR A 298 12.58 -0.05 14.44
CA TYR A 298 11.74 0.87 15.19
C TYR A 298 11.69 0.54 16.67
N TYR A 299 11.63 -0.77 17.02
CA TYR A 299 11.51 -1.24 18.39
C TYR A 299 12.82 -1.11 19.16
#